data_c81e629dcf3a809bdc2e2e0748c6ba6a
#
_entry.id   c81e629dcf3a809bdc2e2e0748c6ba6a
#
_cell.length_a   1.000
_cell.length_b   1.000
_cell.length_c   1.000
_cell.angle_alpha   90.00
_cell.angle_beta   90.00
_cell.angle_gamma   90.00
#
_symmetry.space_group_name_H-M   'P 1'
#
loop_
_entity.id
_entity.type
_entity.pdbx_description
1 polymer ?
#
loop_
_entity_poly.entity_id
_entity_poly.type
_entity_poly.pdbx_seq_one_letter_code
_entity_poly.pdbx_strand_id
1 'polypeptide(L)'
;MDDNYYFRVISLGADCAVAGSLREIGYKECSYCFDWTITTLDFVIDCFNTKFKIFENLFEKCEVSGNKSLKYNNSIYFYHEVKKVSNSLKEKYIKRSKRLHDLLSETKEKILFIRKGENNTIKDVRSDLKRSNNIKKIAPNTKTKEVI
;
A
#
# COMPACT_ATOMS: atom_id res chain seq x y z
N MET A 1 32.19 5.61 10.15
CA MET A 1 30.90 5.25 10.78
C MET A 1 29.95 4.87 9.66
N ASP A 2 29.93 3.61 9.36
CA ASP A 2 29.06 3.12 8.30
C ASP A 2 27.66 2.94 8.88
N ASP A 3 26.89 4.02 8.83
CA ASP A 3 25.46 3.93 8.99
C ASP A 3 24.88 3.27 7.74
N ASN A 4 25.08 1.99 7.59
CA ASN A 4 24.39 1.17 6.60
C ASN A 4 22.89 1.19 6.91
N TYR A 5 22.25 2.24 6.44
CA TYR A 5 20.81 2.38 6.54
C TYR A 5 20.15 1.52 5.47
N TYR A 6 19.83 0.29 5.81
CA TYR A 6 18.95 -0.51 4.98
C TYR A 6 17.55 0.10 5.05
N PHE A 7 17.15 0.70 3.94
CA PHE A 7 15.78 1.18 3.78
C PHE A 7 14.96 0.08 3.13
N ARG A 8 13.84 -0.21 3.73
CA ARG A 8 12.81 -0.93 3.01
C ARG A 8 11.92 0.09 2.30
N VAL A 9 11.74 -0.09 0.99
CA VAL A 9 10.96 0.83 0.16
C VAL A 9 9.63 0.18 -0.19
N ILE A 10 8.54 0.87 0.09
CA ILE A 10 7.19 0.34 -0.07
C ILE A 10 6.34 1.32 -0.88
N SER A 11 5.70 0.81 -1.94
CA SER A 11 4.73 1.56 -2.71
C SER A 11 3.42 1.72 -1.94
N LEU A 12 2.87 2.92 -1.92
CA LEU A 12 1.53 3.22 -1.41
C LEU A 12 0.48 3.31 -2.53
N GLY A 13 0.75 2.72 -3.68
CA GLY A 13 -0.18 2.72 -4.81
C GLY A 13 -0.17 4.05 -5.57
N ALA A 14 -1.33 4.62 -5.82
CA ALA A 14 -1.74 5.54 -6.85
C ALA A 14 -1.89 4.82 -8.19
N ASP A 15 -0.82 4.25 -8.72
CA ASP A 15 -0.82 3.31 -9.86
C ASP A 15 0.29 2.26 -9.70
N CYS A 16 0.46 1.41 -10.70
CA CYS A 16 1.48 0.35 -10.68
C CYS A 16 2.89 0.82 -11.04
N ALA A 17 3.09 2.08 -11.41
CA ALA A 17 4.39 2.59 -11.86
C ALA A 17 5.46 2.51 -10.77
N VAL A 18 5.12 2.87 -9.54
CA VAL A 18 6.07 2.79 -8.41
C VAL A 18 6.52 1.35 -8.15
N ALA A 19 5.57 0.40 -8.09
CA ALA A 19 5.89 -1.01 -7.90
C ALA A 19 6.75 -1.56 -9.05
N GLY A 20 6.45 -1.16 -10.28
CA GLY A 20 7.22 -1.51 -11.47
C GLY A 20 8.67 -1.00 -11.40
N SER A 21 8.84 0.28 -11.10
CA SER A 21 10.17 0.89 -10.95
C SER A 21 10.99 0.26 -9.83
N LEU A 22 10.37 0.00 -8.67
CA LEU A 22 11.06 -0.65 -7.55
C LEU A 22 11.53 -2.07 -7.91
N ARG A 23 10.74 -2.79 -8.71
CA ARG A 23 11.14 -4.10 -9.22
C ARG A 23 12.33 -4.01 -10.18
N GLU A 24 12.30 -3.06 -11.11
CA GLU A 24 13.35 -2.87 -12.10
C GLU A 24 14.70 -2.53 -11.47
N ILE A 25 14.71 -1.71 -10.43
CA ILE A 25 15.96 -1.33 -9.73
C ILE A 25 16.36 -2.30 -8.60
N GLY A 26 15.65 -3.41 -8.43
CA GLY A 26 15.99 -4.45 -7.47
C GLY A 26 15.64 -4.16 -6.01
N TYR A 27 14.84 -3.13 -5.73
CA TYR A 27 14.39 -2.79 -4.37
C TYR A 27 13.12 -3.52 -3.92
N LYS A 28 12.58 -4.39 -4.77
CA LYS A 28 11.34 -5.10 -4.48
C LYS A 28 11.57 -6.59 -4.26
N GLU A 29 11.57 -7.00 -3.00
CA GLU A 29 11.72 -8.40 -2.62
C GLU A 29 10.42 -9.20 -2.74
N CYS A 30 9.28 -8.57 -2.45
CA CYS A 30 7.95 -9.18 -2.49
C CYS A 30 6.88 -8.14 -2.81
N SER A 31 5.64 -8.60 -3.05
CA SER A 31 4.51 -7.71 -3.26
C SER A 31 3.72 -7.47 -1.98
N TYR A 32 3.32 -6.22 -1.77
CA TYR A 32 2.41 -5.77 -0.73
C TYR A 32 1.05 -5.41 -1.32
N CYS A 33 0.09 -5.05 -0.48
CA CYS A 33 -1.30 -4.88 -0.89
C CYS A 33 -1.58 -3.70 -1.82
N PHE A 34 -0.71 -2.70 -1.86
CA PHE A 34 -0.86 -1.54 -2.75
C PHE A 34 -0.10 -1.68 -4.07
N ASP A 35 0.74 -2.69 -4.19
CA ASP A 35 1.44 -2.98 -5.42
C ASP A 35 0.45 -3.45 -6.50
N TRP A 36 0.65 -2.97 -7.72
CA TRP A 36 -0.18 -3.36 -8.88
C TRP A 36 -1.65 -2.95 -8.78
N THR A 37 -1.96 -1.97 -7.94
CA THR A 37 -3.29 -1.41 -7.78
C THR A 37 -3.32 0.08 -8.04
N ILE A 38 -4.48 0.60 -8.43
CA ILE A 38 -4.75 2.03 -8.45
C ILE A 38 -5.54 2.34 -7.19
N THR A 39 -5.00 3.20 -6.33
CA THR A 39 -5.61 3.53 -5.04
C THR A 39 -5.73 5.03 -4.82
N THR A 40 -6.80 5.44 -4.13
CA THR A 40 -6.87 6.78 -3.56
C THR A 40 -6.02 6.87 -2.28
N LEU A 41 -5.58 8.07 -1.93
CA LEU A 41 -4.85 8.27 -0.68
C LEU A 41 -5.74 7.99 0.54
N ASP A 42 -7.02 8.37 0.48
CA ASP A 42 -7.99 8.10 1.56
C ASP A 42 -8.12 6.60 1.83
N PHE A 43 -8.16 5.78 0.79
CA PHE A 43 -8.18 4.33 0.95
C PHE A 43 -6.91 3.80 1.63
N VAL A 44 -5.75 4.32 1.27
CA VAL A 44 -4.48 3.96 1.93
C VAL A 44 -4.54 4.31 3.42
N ILE A 45 -5.03 5.49 3.75
CA ILE A 45 -5.20 5.94 5.14
C ILE A 45 -6.18 5.01 5.88
N ASP A 46 -7.30 4.65 5.28
CA ASP A 46 -8.28 3.72 5.85
C ASP A 46 -7.66 2.32 6.09
N CYS A 47 -6.79 1.87 5.20
CA CYS A 47 -6.06 0.61 5.41
C CYS A 47 -5.21 0.67 6.68
N PHE A 48 -4.45 1.74 6.90
CA PHE A 48 -3.68 1.92 8.12
C PHE A 48 -4.58 2.05 9.36
N ASN A 49 -5.68 2.78 9.26
CA ASN A 49 -6.63 2.97 10.37
C ASN A 49 -7.32 1.67 10.79
N THR A 50 -7.60 0.79 9.84
CA THR A 50 -8.21 -0.53 10.09
C THR A 50 -7.18 -1.64 10.33
N LYS A 51 -5.90 -1.32 10.43
CA LYS A 51 -4.80 -2.29 10.50
C LYS A 51 -4.87 -3.32 9.36
N PHE A 52 -5.18 -2.84 8.16
CA PHE A 52 -5.34 -3.62 6.92
C PHE A 52 -6.49 -4.65 6.91
N LYS A 53 -7.34 -4.67 7.94
CA LYS A 53 -8.49 -5.58 8.01
C LYS A 53 -9.54 -5.34 6.93
N ILE A 54 -9.56 -4.17 6.33
CA ILE A 54 -10.46 -3.85 5.22
C ILE A 54 -10.33 -4.86 4.06
N PHE A 55 -9.16 -5.45 3.85
CA PHE A 55 -8.95 -6.46 2.81
C PHE A 55 -9.67 -7.79 3.08
N GLU A 56 -10.08 -8.07 4.31
CA GLU A 56 -10.82 -9.29 4.65
C GLU A 56 -12.24 -9.30 4.06
N ASN A 57 -12.86 -8.11 3.92
CA ASN A 57 -14.26 -7.97 3.57
C ASN A 57 -14.54 -7.22 2.26
N LEU A 58 -13.57 -6.48 1.70
CA LEU A 58 -13.84 -5.63 0.55
C LEU A 58 -14.15 -6.42 -0.73
N PHE A 59 -13.64 -7.65 -0.89
CA PHE A 59 -13.83 -8.43 -2.10
C PHE A 59 -15.28 -8.87 -2.32
N GLU A 60 -16.06 -9.04 -1.27
CA GLU A 60 -17.50 -9.34 -1.35
C GLU A 60 -18.30 -8.15 -1.90
N LYS A 61 -17.75 -6.95 -1.84
CA LYS A 61 -18.34 -5.70 -2.31
C LYS A 61 -17.71 -5.17 -3.59
N CYS A 62 -16.75 -5.91 -4.17
CA CYS A 62 -16.12 -5.52 -5.42
C CYS A 62 -17.07 -5.67 -6.60
N GLU A 63 -16.95 -4.76 -7.55
CA GLU A 63 -17.70 -4.75 -8.80
C GLU A 63 -16.76 -4.62 -10.00
N VAL A 64 -17.23 -4.99 -11.18
CA VAL A 64 -16.51 -4.81 -12.42
C VAL A 64 -16.79 -3.42 -12.98
N SER A 65 -15.75 -2.61 -13.18
CA SER A 65 -15.87 -1.30 -13.80
C SER A 65 -16.07 -1.39 -15.32
N GLY A 66 -16.48 -0.30 -15.95
CA GLY A 66 -16.71 -0.25 -17.40
C GLY A 66 -15.49 -0.60 -18.26
N ASN A 67 -14.27 -0.43 -17.76
CA ASN A 67 -13.01 -0.86 -18.39
C ASN A 67 -12.61 -2.30 -18.03
N LYS A 68 -13.50 -3.05 -17.43
CA LYS A 68 -13.35 -4.45 -17.04
C LYS A 68 -12.33 -4.73 -15.93
N SER A 69 -11.98 -3.74 -15.16
CA SER A 69 -11.18 -3.91 -13.97
C SER A 69 -12.07 -4.16 -12.74
N LEU A 70 -11.61 -5.02 -11.84
CA LEU A 70 -12.27 -5.20 -10.55
C LEU A 70 -11.99 -3.99 -9.68
N LYS A 71 -13.03 -3.43 -9.03
CA LYS A 71 -12.89 -2.29 -8.13
C LYS A 71 -13.73 -2.43 -6.87
N TYR A 72 -13.29 -1.78 -5.81
CA TYR A 72 -14.08 -1.55 -4.60
C TYR A 72 -14.36 -0.06 -4.45
N ASN A 73 -15.62 0.34 -4.57
CA ASN A 73 -16.04 1.73 -4.70
C ASN A 73 -15.22 2.44 -5.80
N ASN A 74 -14.82 3.67 -5.58
CA ASN A 74 -13.83 4.36 -6.41
C ASN A 74 -12.48 4.49 -5.69
N SER A 75 -12.21 3.61 -4.75
CA SER A 75 -11.09 3.70 -3.81
C SER A 75 -9.91 2.84 -4.20
N ILE A 76 -10.15 1.64 -4.72
CA ILE A 76 -9.11 0.73 -5.22
C ILE A 76 -9.57 0.00 -6.48
N TYR A 77 -8.67 -0.06 -7.47
CA TYR A 77 -8.84 -0.81 -8.71
C TYR A 77 -7.75 -1.87 -8.80
N PHE A 78 -8.17 -3.11 -9.02
CA PHE A 78 -7.28 -4.26 -9.23
C PHE A 78 -7.05 -4.43 -10.74
N TYR A 79 -6.28 -3.53 -11.32
CA TYR A 79 -6.16 -3.36 -12.76
C TYR A 79 -5.57 -4.59 -13.49
N HIS A 80 -4.67 -5.30 -12.85
CA HIS A 80 -4.01 -6.49 -13.41
C HIS A 80 -4.72 -7.81 -13.08
N GLU A 81 -5.81 -7.74 -12.35
CA GLU A 81 -6.55 -8.93 -11.94
C GLU A 81 -7.73 -9.20 -12.87
N VAL A 82 -8.10 -10.46 -12.96
CA VAL A 82 -9.23 -10.89 -13.79
C VAL A 82 -10.56 -10.32 -13.30
N LYS A 83 -11.49 -10.22 -14.22
CA LYS A 83 -12.84 -9.64 -14.09
C LYS A 83 -13.75 -10.29 -13.04
N LYS A 84 -13.28 -11.28 -12.31
CA LYS A 84 -14.08 -12.04 -11.35
C LYS A 84 -13.33 -12.20 -10.05
N VAL A 85 -14.02 -11.93 -8.96
CA VAL A 85 -13.52 -12.25 -7.62
C VAL A 85 -13.42 -13.77 -7.50
N SER A 86 -12.23 -14.25 -7.16
CA SER A 86 -11.97 -15.65 -6.84
C SER A 86 -11.43 -15.77 -5.42
N ASN A 87 -11.55 -16.94 -4.81
CA ASN A 87 -10.94 -17.19 -3.50
C ASN A 87 -9.42 -16.98 -3.55
N SER A 88 -8.75 -17.36 -4.63
CA SER A 88 -7.32 -17.18 -4.80
C SER A 88 -6.93 -15.69 -4.85
N LEU A 89 -7.73 -14.83 -5.47
CA LEU A 89 -7.54 -13.38 -5.49
C LEU A 89 -7.67 -12.80 -4.07
N LYS A 90 -8.75 -13.16 -3.37
CA LYS A 90 -8.99 -12.73 -2.00
C LYS A 90 -7.83 -13.12 -1.08
N GLU A 91 -7.43 -14.38 -1.10
CA GLU A 91 -6.30 -14.89 -0.30
C GLU A 91 -4.98 -14.18 -0.63
N LYS A 92 -4.72 -13.93 -1.89
CA LYS A 92 -3.53 -13.21 -2.36
C LYS A 92 -3.41 -11.83 -1.71
N TYR A 93 -4.48 -11.05 -1.71
CA TYR A 93 -4.46 -9.70 -1.13
C TYR A 93 -4.52 -9.70 0.39
N ILE A 94 -5.20 -10.65 1.01
CA ILE A 94 -5.14 -10.85 2.46
C ILE A 94 -3.71 -11.17 2.90
N LYS A 95 -3.02 -12.07 2.20
CA LYS A 95 -1.61 -12.38 2.48
C LYS A 95 -0.70 -11.17 2.29
N ARG A 96 -0.92 -10.37 1.25
CA ARG A 96 -0.13 -9.17 0.99
C ARG A 96 -0.36 -8.09 2.05
N SER A 97 -1.60 -7.89 2.49
CA SER A 97 -1.95 -6.94 3.54
C SER A 97 -1.40 -7.36 4.90
N LYS A 98 -1.52 -8.65 5.22
CA LYS A 98 -0.93 -9.22 6.44
C LYS A 98 0.60 -9.07 6.45
N ARG A 99 1.25 -9.34 5.33
CA ARG A 99 2.70 -9.17 5.21
C ARG A 99 3.14 -7.73 5.48
N LEU A 100 2.41 -6.75 4.98
CA LEU A 100 2.71 -5.34 5.25
C LEU A 100 2.47 -5.01 6.73
N HIS A 101 1.35 -5.45 7.28
CA HIS A 101 1.03 -5.23 8.69
C HIS A 101 2.11 -5.84 9.61
N ASP A 102 2.51 -7.08 9.37
CA ASP A 102 3.53 -7.77 10.16
C ASP A 102 4.88 -7.05 10.04
N LEU A 103 5.27 -6.67 8.83
CA LEU A 103 6.49 -5.89 8.61
C LEU A 103 6.49 -4.60 9.44
N LEU A 104 5.42 -3.83 9.38
CA LEU A 104 5.30 -2.56 10.10
C LEU A 104 5.33 -2.74 11.63
N SER A 105 4.81 -3.87 12.10
CA SER A 105 4.75 -4.18 13.54
C SER A 105 6.08 -4.69 14.10
N GLU A 106 6.85 -5.41 13.30
CA GLU A 106 8.02 -6.16 13.76
C GLU A 106 9.35 -5.50 13.39
N THR A 107 9.38 -4.71 12.32
CA THR A 107 10.65 -4.17 11.83
C THR A 107 11.18 -3.03 12.68
N LYS A 108 12.51 -3.00 12.84
CA LYS A 108 13.27 -1.86 13.34
C LYS A 108 13.93 -1.06 12.21
N GLU A 109 13.80 -1.53 10.98
CA GLU A 109 14.36 -0.88 9.80
C GLU A 109 13.60 0.41 9.48
N LYS A 110 14.28 1.34 8.87
CA LYS A 110 13.64 2.53 8.31
C LYS A 110 12.84 2.14 7.07
N ILE A 111 11.59 2.55 7.01
CA ILE A 111 10.72 2.34 5.86
C ILE A 111 10.55 3.65 5.11
N LEU A 112 10.80 3.60 3.82
CA LEU A 112 10.48 4.68 2.88
C LEU A 112 9.21 4.31 2.13
N PHE A 113 8.15 5.10 2.33
CA PHE A 113 6.94 4.98 1.55
C PHE A 113 6.99 5.88 0.33
N ILE A 114 6.70 5.33 -0.83
CA ILE A 114 6.64 6.07 -2.09
C ILE A 114 5.23 5.99 -2.65
N ARG A 115 4.70 7.15 -3.04
CA ARG A 115 3.45 7.28 -3.76
C ARG A 115 3.62 8.26 -4.91
N LYS A 116 3.18 7.88 -6.11
CA LYS A 116 3.14 8.78 -7.26
C LYS A 116 2.10 9.88 -7.00
N GLY A 117 2.51 11.14 -7.15
CA GLY A 117 1.62 12.28 -6.97
C GLY A 117 0.67 12.46 -8.16
N GLU A 118 -0.59 12.68 -7.87
CA GLU A 118 -1.56 13.27 -8.78
C GLU A 118 -1.94 14.62 -8.21
N ASN A 119 -1.47 15.70 -8.76
CA ASN A 119 -1.85 17.10 -8.44
C ASN A 119 -1.79 17.53 -6.95
N ASN A 120 -1.47 16.64 -6.02
CA ASN A 120 -1.26 16.97 -4.62
C ASN A 120 0.22 17.26 -4.38
N THR A 121 0.51 18.30 -3.65
CA THR A 121 1.89 18.59 -3.25
C THR A 121 2.38 17.53 -2.26
N ILE A 122 3.67 17.23 -2.28
CA ILE A 122 4.32 16.33 -1.31
C ILE A 122 3.97 16.71 0.13
N LYS A 123 3.76 18.00 0.38
CA LYS A 123 3.38 18.56 1.67
C LYS A 123 2.02 18.06 2.14
N ASP A 124 1.05 17.93 1.25
CA ASP A 124 -0.31 17.49 1.59
C ASP A 124 -0.35 16.00 1.93
N VAL A 125 0.34 15.18 1.14
CA VAL A 125 0.47 13.73 1.42
C VAL A 125 1.16 13.49 2.78
N ARG A 126 2.20 14.25 3.09
CA ARG A 126 2.88 14.17 4.39
C ARG A 126 1.97 14.56 5.55
N SER A 127 1.14 15.60 5.39
CA SER A 127 0.23 16.04 6.44
C SER A 127 -0.84 15.00 6.71
N ASP A 128 -1.41 14.41 5.68
CA ASP A 128 -2.47 13.41 5.78
C ASP A 128 -1.97 12.09 6.39
N LEU A 129 -0.79 11.63 6.01
CA LEU A 129 -0.17 10.46 6.64
C LEU A 129 0.24 10.73 8.09
N LYS A 130 0.66 11.95 8.43
CA LYS A 130 0.94 12.32 9.83
C LYS A 130 -0.31 12.40 10.69
N ARG A 131 -1.47 12.77 10.12
CA ARG A 131 -2.77 12.76 10.81
C ARG A 131 -3.22 11.35 11.16
N SER A 132 -2.77 10.34 10.43
CA SER A 132 -3.02 8.95 10.80
C SER A 132 -2.14 8.57 12.00
N ASN A 133 -2.64 8.84 13.20
CA ASN A 133 -1.99 8.42 14.47
C ASN A 133 -1.74 6.90 14.52
N ASN A 134 -2.38 6.14 13.64
CA ASN A 134 -2.28 4.70 13.58
C ASN A 134 -1.01 4.22 12.89
N ILE A 135 -0.35 5.01 12.04
CA ILE A 135 0.97 4.64 11.50
C ILE A 135 1.97 4.49 12.64
N LYS A 136 1.96 5.39 13.60
CA LYS A 136 2.82 5.30 14.81
C LYS A 136 2.44 4.14 15.73
N LYS A 137 1.15 3.77 15.77
CA LYS A 137 0.66 2.64 16.58
C LYS A 137 0.99 1.29 15.97
N ILE A 138 0.99 1.20 14.64
CA ILE A 138 1.28 -0.04 13.91
C ILE A 138 2.79 -0.25 13.78
N ALA A 139 3.55 0.83 13.66
CA ALA A 139 5.00 0.81 13.51
C ALA A 139 5.71 1.63 14.58
N PRO A 140 5.57 1.28 15.88
CA PRO A 140 6.08 2.10 16.99
C PRO A 140 7.59 2.27 16.97
N ASN A 141 8.30 1.33 16.37
CA ASN A 141 9.78 1.31 16.30
C ASN A 141 10.32 1.77 14.94
N THR A 142 9.45 2.10 14.00
CA THR A 142 9.86 2.50 12.65
C THR A 142 10.15 3.99 12.64
N LYS A 143 11.38 4.36 12.37
CA LYS A 143 11.71 5.75 12.02
C LYS A 143 11.21 5.99 10.58
N THR A 144 9.93 6.33 10.43
CA THR A 144 9.38 6.78 9.15
C THR A 144 10.09 8.06 8.75
N LYS A 145 10.98 8.00 7.78
CA LYS A 145 11.71 9.19 7.40
C LYS A 145 11.05 10.00 6.31
N GLU A 146 10.37 9.44 5.34
CA GLU A 146 9.78 10.30 4.29
C GLU A 146 8.74 9.57 3.44
N VAL A 147 7.68 10.28 3.10
CA VAL A 147 6.80 9.98 1.96
C VAL A 147 7.23 10.92 0.84
N ILE A 148 7.75 10.37 -0.21
CA ILE A 148 8.12 11.08 -1.43
C ILE A 148 7.11 10.78 -2.52
#